data_48d50f221f028131895415ac66f35b4a
#
_entry.id   48d50f221f028131895415ac66f35b4a
#
_cell.length_a   1.000
_cell.length_b   1.000
_cell.length_c   1.000
_cell.angle_alpha   90.00
_cell.angle_beta   90.00
_cell.angle_gamma   90.00
#
_symmetry.space_group_name_H-M   'P 1'
#
loop_
_entity.id
_entity.type
_entity.pdbx_description
1 polymer ?
#
loop_
_entity_poly.entity_id
_entity_poly.type
_entity_poly.pdbx_seq_one_letter_code
_entity_poly.pdbx_strand_id
1 'polypeptide(L)'
;MPTRGNAAVERLAQGMALHEALGATDPEAWLELDAEARAVRPTAPVGQSRDRARVPALALCHRDGRVREAALEQVADARDLLPLLVVRTADWAGPVRTRARELLPALLAGSEPADLVPVTALTLRLARRERGGFALETLASFLRTARPALLEPLLTAPDRRSRRFAFGLAVERGLLPASRLALAAAADDDAVVQNLCAEAALALDPTGDDVITPLLRARCPAARSAGVTALRRAGRHGEARPYLTDRSGQVRACARYVLRQGGIQPHPLYRALCADPADHGIPGWAPLGLAECGESADAELLWPLTTHLMPSVRARAVAGLRLLGRSDVERLRPLLDDPTPAVAREAAAALLPWADRLPEDWLRRRLTTRRSPAHTRRAAFRLLRARGGIAELRGAVILLDDQDPSLRALAGSAIRQWEPSVEGHHDPAELDALLNRCTHLFSEYVLLRLRWRAGLPGRPPAVGETGTAGEPGTAPEPGAAVRHANSTAPPRCSPLRAIIRAWVRRTNA
;
A
#
# COMPACT_ATOMS: atom_id res chain seq x y z
N MET A 1 -10.21 21.50 20.03
CA MET A 1 -10.21 20.38 20.97
C MET A 1 -8.80 20.19 21.47
N PRO A 2 -8.56 19.94 22.77
CA PRO A 2 -7.20 19.65 23.26
C PRO A 2 -6.63 18.43 22.54
N THR A 3 -5.33 18.46 22.25
CA THR A 3 -4.62 17.31 21.68
C THR A 3 -4.58 16.16 22.70
N ARG A 4 -4.36 14.92 22.26
CA ARG A 4 -4.18 13.76 23.16
C ARG A 4 -3.06 14.00 24.15
N GLY A 5 -1.95 14.62 23.71
CA GLY A 5 -0.79 14.92 24.54
C GLY A 5 -1.13 15.92 25.67
N ASN A 6 -1.91 16.97 25.38
CA ASN A 6 -2.31 17.94 26.38
C ASN A 6 -3.19 17.29 27.49
N ALA A 7 -4.15 16.46 27.09
CA ALA A 7 -4.97 15.71 28.02
C ALA A 7 -4.15 14.74 28.89
N ALA A 8 -3.08 14.14 28.34
CA ALA A 8 -2.17 13.29 29.10
C ALA A 8 -1.34 14.08 30.10
N VAL A 9 -0.84 15.27 29.71
CA VAL A 9 -0.11 16.18 30.61
C VAL A 9 -0.99 16.58 31.82
N GLU A 10 -2.25 16.93 31.58
CA GLU A 10 -3.19 17.31 32.64
C GLU A 10 -3.48 16.15 33.60
N ARG A 11 -3.74 14.94 33.07
CA ARG A 11 -3.98 13.73 33.88
C ARG A 11 -2.77 13.37 34.76
N LEU A 12 -1.57 13.43 34.20
CA LEU A 12 -0.32 13.20 34.95
C LEU A 12 -0.11 14.26 36.05
N ALA A 13 -0.42 15.53 35.75
CA ALA A 13 -0.33 16.59 36.73
C ALA A 13 -1.35 16.42 37.90
N GLN A 14 -2.45 15.70 37.66
CA GLN A 14 -3.45 15.33 38.65
C GLN A 14 -3.09 14.04 39.42
N GLY A 15 -1.93 13.43 39.15
CA GLY A 15 -1.44 12.25 39.86
C GLY A 15 -1.87 10.90 39.25
N MET A 16 -2.46 10.90 38.03
CA MET A 16 -2.81 9.67 37.35
C MET A 16 -1.55 8.88 36.94
N ALA A 17 -1.59 7.56 37.02
CA ALA A 17 -0.48 6.71 36.60
C ALA A 17 -0.20 6.87 35.10
N LEU A 18 1.08 6.74 34.70
CA LEU A 18 1.55 7.03 33.35
C LEU A 18 0.85 6.17 32.29
N HIS A 19 0.65 4.87 32.56
CA HIS A 19 -0.03 3.95 31.63
C HIS A 19 -1.53 4.29 31.45
N GLU A 20 -2.20 4.76 32.49
CA GLU A 20 -3.60 5.20 32.44
C GLU A 20 -3.71 6.57 31.74
N ALA A 21 -2.78 7.48 32.00
CA ALA A 21 -2.75 8.81 31.41
C ALA A 21 -2.55 8.77 29.89
N LEU A 22 -1.75 7.84 29.38
CA LEU A 22 -1.48 7.69 27.94
C LEU A 22 -2.47 6.76 27.25
N GLY A 23 -3.08 5.80 27.96
CA GLY A 23 -4.01 4.82 27.39
C GLY A 23 -3.33 3.90 26.36
N ALA A 24 -1.98 3.61 26.52
CA ALA A 24 -1.32 3.07 25.51
C ALA A 24 -0.11 2.39 25.14
N THR A 25 -0.31 1.67 24.04
CA THR A 25 0.71 1.03 23.20
C THR A 25 1.10 1.88 21.96
N ASP A 26 0.45 3.01 21.72
CA ASP A 26 0.70 3.88 20.58
C ASP A 26 1.98 4.71 20.78
N PRO A 27 3.04 4.51 19.95
CA PRO A 27 4.28 5.28 20.07
C PRO A 27 4.10 6.79 19.84
N GLU A 28 3.06 7.22 19.11
CA GLU A 28 2.78 8.64 18.91
C GLU A 28 2.34 9.31 20.22
N ALA A 29 1.58 8.62 21.08
CA ALA A 29 1.14 9.18 22.35
C ALA A 29 2.31 9.60 23.25
N TRP A 30 3.41 8.85 23.23
CA TRP A 30 4.64 9.19 23.97
C TRP A 30 5.33 10.43 23.40
N LEU A 31 5.34 10.57 22.07
CA LEU A 31 5.95 11.72 21.40
C LEU A 31 5.09 12.98 21.54
N GLU A 32 3.77 12.83 21.51
CA GLU A 32 2.82 13.91 21.78
C GLU A 32 2.92 14.40 23.23
N LEU A 33 3.04 13.48 24.19
CA LEU A 33 3.30 13.83 25.60
C LEU A 33 4.58 14.66 25.72
N ASP A 34 5.69 14.22 25.10
CA ASP A 34 6.97 14.94 25.14
C ASP A 34 6.86 16.33 24.51
N ALA A 35 6.17 16.46 23.37
CA ALA A 35 5.99 17.72 22.67
C ALA A 35 5.13 18.71 23.47
N GLU A 36 3.99 18.26 23.97
CA GLU A 36 3.04 19.11 24.70
C GLU A 36 3.56 19.54 26.07
N ALA A 37 4.24 18.63 26.80
CA ALA A 37 4.87 18.99 28.08
C ALA A 37 5.95 20.08 27.92
N ARG A 38 6.64 20.13 26.76
CA ARG A 38 7.61 21.18 26.42
C ARG A 38 6.94 22.49 25.98
N ALA A 39 5.77 22.41 25.31
CA ALA A 39 5.08 23.57 24.77
C ALA A 39 4.40 24.44 25.83
N VAL A 40 4.24 23.95 27.06
CA VAL A 40 3.60 24.69 28.17
C VAL A 40 4.36 25.99 28.44
N ARG A 41 3.69 27.13 28.15
CA ARG A 41 4.25 28.48 28.28
C ARG A 41 4.44 28.86 29.78
N PRO A 42 5.39 29.78 30.09
CA PRO A 42 5.66 30.26 31.45
C PRO A 42 4.54 31.07 32.12
N THR A 43 3.39 31.25 31.45
CA THR A 43 2.23 31.97 31.97
C THR A 43 1.45 31.21 33.04
N ALA A 44 1.77 29.93 33.26
CA ALA A 44 1.23 29.19 34.41
C ALA A 44 1.86 29.72 35.72
N PRO A 45 1.07 29.87 36.82
CA PRO A 45 1.57 30.30 38.10
C PRO A 45 2.80 29.49 38.51
N VAL A 46 3.79 30.18 39.14
CA VAL A 46 5.09 29.59 39.52
C VAL A 46 4.94 28.27 40.30
N GLY A 47 3.85 28.09 41.05
CA GLY A 47 3.52 26.87 41.78
C GLY A 47 3.29 25.66 40.85
N GLN A 48 2.50 25.82 39.75
CA GLN A 48 2.19 24.71 38.83
C GLN A 48 3.41 24.19 38.05
N SER A 49 4.40 25.05 37.77
CA SER A 49 5.65 24.63 37.13
C SER A 49 6.53 23.78 38.08
N ARG A 50 6.54 24.10 39.39
CA ARG A 50 7.29 23.31 40.40
C ARG A 50 6.60 21.97 40.68
N ASP A 51 5.27 21.93 40.72
CA ASP A 51 4.54 20.68 40.98
C ASP A 51 4.66 19.70 39.82
N ARG A 52 4.68 20.18 38.56
CA ARG A 52 4.93 19.35 37.37
C ARG A 52 6.34 18.74 37.36
N ALA A 53 7.34 19.45 37.85
CA ALA A 53 8.69 18.91 37.95
C ALA A 53 8.83 17.81 39.02
N ARG A 54 7.86 17.65 39.91
CA ARG A 54 7.80 16.55 40.89
C ARG A 54 7.25 15.25 40.33
N VAL A 55 6.55 15.30 39.16
CA VAL A 55 6.07 14.11 38.47
C VAL A 55 7.19 13.64 37.53
N PRO A 56 7.81 12.50 37.75
CA PRO A 56 9.01 12.06 37.00
C PRO A 56 8.80 12.04 35.48
N ALA A 57 7.66 11.60 35.02
CA ALA A 57 7.33 11.59 33.60
C ALA A 57 7.30 13.00 32.98
N LEU A 58 6.70 13.98 33.65
CA LEU A 58 6.68 15.38 33.23
C LEU A 58 8.03 16.05 33.34
N ALA A 59 8.82 15.70 34.38
CA ALA A 59 10.17 16.18 34.55
C ALA A 59 11.09 15.71 33.40
N LEU A 60 10.98 14.45 32.97
CA LEU A 60 11.67 13.93 31.78
C LEU A 60 11.28 14.65 30.50
N CYS A 61 10.08 15.21 30.40
CA CYS A 61 9.60 15.96 29.25
C CYS A 61 9.75 17.49 29.41
N HIS A 62 10.36 17.97 30.48
CA HIS A 62 10.48 19.39 30.78
C HIS A 62 11.30 20.15 29.73
N ARG A 63 10.94 21.41 29.45
CA ARG A 63 11.64 22.26 28.46
C ARG A 63 13.11 22.55 28.85
N ASP A 64 13.40 22.69 30.15
CA ASP A 64 14.75 22.89 30.64
C ASP A 64 15.51 21.57 30.69
N GLY A 65 16.68 21.54 30.01
CA GLY A 65 17.54 20.37 29.94
C GLY A 65 18.09 19.93 31.32
N ARG A 66 18.33 20.85 32.22
CA ARG A 66 18.81 20.54 33.60
C ARG A 66 17.78 19.76 34.38
N VAL A 67 16.49 20.11 34.24
CA VAL A 67 15.40 19.40 34.91
C VAL A 67 15.27 17.98 34.30
N ARG A 68 15.39 17.86 32.97
CA ARG A 68 15.34 16.53 32.30
C ARG A 68 16.51 15.66 32.73
N GLU A 69 17.72 16.24 32.84
CA GLU A 69 18.92 15.53 33.28
C GLU A 69 18.77 15.02 34.71
N ALA A 70 18.35 15.89 35.64
CA ALA A 70 18.10 15.50 37.03
C ALA A 70 17.01 14.43 37.17
N ALA A 71 15.98 14.45 36.30
CA ALA A 71 14.92 13.45 36.29
C ALA A 71 15.40 12.06 35.82
N LEU A 72 16.48 11.97 35.06
CA LEU A 72 17.04 10.68 34.63
C LEU A 72 17.57 9.83 35.81
N GLU A 73 17.97 10.43 36.92
CA GLU A 73 18.38 9.68 38.10
C GLU A 73 17.24 8.89 38.75
N GLN A 74 15.99 9.31 38.53
CA GLN A 74 14.80 8.64 39.07
C GLN A 74 14.28 7.49 38.15
N VAL A 75 14.82 7.38 36.94
CA VAL A 75 14.33 6.36 35.95
C VAL A 75 14.82 4.96 36.38
N ALA A 76 15.90 4.84 37.10
CA ALA A 76 16.45 3.56 37.55
C ALA A 76 15.44 2.73 38.36
N ASP A 77 14.57 3.39 39.12
CA ASP A 77 13.60 2.77 40.02
C ASP A 77 12.17 2.69 39.41
N ALA A 78 11.97 3.29 38.24
CA ALA A 78 10.64 3.43 37.62
C ALA A 78 10.62 2.91 36.14
N ARG A 79 10.37 1.62 35.98
CA ARG A 79 10.40 0.92 34.67
C ARG A 79 9.39 1.48 33.67
N ASP A 80 8.27 1.99 34.13
CA ASP A 80 7.23 2.64 33.31
C ASP A 80 7.74 3.89 32.57
N LEU A 81 8.86 4.48 33.02
CA LEU A 81 9.54 5.61 32.40
C LEU A 81 10.51 5.21 31.27
N LEU A 82 10.75 3.92 31.04
CA LEU A 82 11.68 3.43 30.02
C LEU A 82 11.37 3.96 28.61
N PRO A 83 10.12 4.08 28.16
CA PRO A 83 9.82 4.71 26.88
C PRO A 83 10.27 6.18 26.79
N LEU A 84 10.12 6.96 27.87
CA LEU A 84 10.59 8.35 27.92
C LEU A 84 12.12 8.43 27.94
N LEU A 85 12.79 7.50 28.58
CA LEU A 85 14.26 7.37 28.51
C LEU A 85 14.70 7.15 27.06
N VAL A 86 14.03 6.28 26.32
CA VAL A 86 14.30 6.05 24.88
C VAL A 86 14.18 7.37 24.09
N VAL A 87 13.18 8.20 24.37
CA VAL A 87 13.07 9.54 23.76
C VAL A 87 14.29 10.41 24.12
N ARG A 88 14.78 10.35 25.36
CA ARG A 88 15.95 11.14 25.82
C ARG A 88 17.26 10.70 25.18
N THR A 89 17.41 9.47 24.71
CA THR A 89 18.61 9.04 23.96
C THR A 89 18.84 9.83 22.66
N ALA A 90 17.81 10.48 22.15
CA ALA A 90 17.84 11.36 20.99
C ALA A 90 17.70 12.85 21.35
N ASP A 91 17.81 13.21 22.63
CA ASP A 91 17.65 14.59 23.12
C ASP A 91 18.63 15.55 22.42
N TRP A 92 18.18 16.78 22.18
CA TRP A 92 19.01 17.81 21.60
C TRP A 92 20.10 18.30 22.58
N ALA A 93 19.81 18.30 23.89
CA ALA A 93 20.77 18.64 24.94
C ALA A 93 21.80 17.51 25.14
N GLY A 94 23.07 17.82 24.94
CA GLY A 94 24.19 16.85 25.06
C GLY A 94 24.20 16.07 26.36
N PRO A 95 24.21 16.73 27.56
CA PRO A 95 24.26 16.04 28.85
C PRO A 95 23.09 15.08 29.06
N VAL A 96 21.84 15.51 28.75
CA VAL A 96 20.65 14.65 28.84
C VAL A 96 20.80 13.42 27.95
N ARG A 97 21.23 13.62 26.71
CA ARG A 97 21.41 12.55 25.74
C ARG A 97 22.47 11.55 26.18
N THR A 98 23.62 12.03 26.65
CA THR A 98 24.72 11.18 27.12
C THR A 98 24.25 10.35 28.32
N ARG A 99 23.65 10.97 29.31
CA ARG A 99 23.16 10.27 30.51
C ARG A 99 22.08 9.23 30.17
N ALA A 100 21.14 9.56 29.29
CA ALA A 100 20.11 8.62 28.84
C ALA A 100 20.71 7.39 28.11
N ARG A 101 21.75 7.59 27.31
CA ARG A 101 22.45 6.52 26.61
C ARG A 101 23.24 5.60 27.56
N GLU A 102 23.81 6.14 28.63
CA GLU A 102 24.48 5.36 29.65
C GLU A 102 23.52 4.46 30.43
N LEU A 103 22.31 4.95 30.74
CA LEU A 103 21.31 4.23 31.53
C LEU A 103 20.55 3.14 30.71
N LEU A 104 20.35 3.35 29.40
CA LEU A 104 19.52 2.49 28.60
C LEU A 104 19.91 1.00 28.62
N PRO A 105 21.17 0.58 28.48
CA PRO A 105 21.54 -0.84 28.48
C PRO A 105 21.18 -1.56 29.78
N ALA A 106 21.42 -0.92 30.93
CA ALA A 106 21.12 -1.51 32.25
C ALA A 106 19.61 -1.70 32.46
N LEU A 107 18.80 -0.71 32.03
CA LEU A 107 17.35 -0.77 32.15
C LEU A 107 16.72 -1.80 31.19
N LEU A 108 17.25 -1.95 29.99
CA LEU A 108 16.84 -3.02 29.07
C LEU A 108 17.15 -4.40 29.66
N ALA A 109 18.29 -4.59 30.31
CA ALA A 109 18.65 -5.85 30.96
C ALA A 109 17.67 -6.26 32.08
N GLY A 110 17.10 -5.28 32.77
CA GLY A 110 16.09 -5.49 33.81
C GLY A 110 14.63 -5.52 33.31
N SER A 111 14.38 -5.37 32.00
CA SER A 111 13.02 -5.27 31.46
C SER A 111 12.29 -6.60 31.47
N GLU A 112 10.99 -6.53 31.69
CA GLU A 112 10.05 -7.64 31.49
C GLU A 112 9.51 -7.67 30.05
N PRO A 113 8.94 -8.79 29.57
CA PRO A 113 8.44 -8.90 28.19
C PRO A 113 7.43 -7.82 27.79
N ALA A 114 6.55 -7.40 28.72
CA ALA A 114 5.53 -6.39 28.47
C ALA A 114 6.11 -4.99 28.24
N ASP A 115 7.21 -4.65 28.92
CA ASP A 115 7.87 -3.34 28.84
C ASP A 115 8.44 -3.11 27.44
N LEU A 116 8.84 -4.17 26.76
CA LEU A 116 9.51 -4.10 25.47
C LEU A 116 8.58 -3.75 24.31
N VAL A 117 7.26 -3.93 24.44
CA VAL A 117 6.31 -3.62 23.35
C VAL A 117 6.29 -2.12 23.04
N PRO A 118 6.00 -1.21 24.01
CA PRO A 118 6.04 0.23 23.76
C PRO A 118 7.44 0.73 23.44
N VAL A 119 8.47 0.19 24.12
CA VAL A 119 9.87 0.55 23.89
C VAL A 119 10.30 0.25 22.46
N THR A 120 9.99 -0.93 21.94
CA THR A 120 10.34 -1.32 20.57
C THR A 120 9.63 -0.44 19.53
N ALA A 121 8.32 -0.24 19.69
CA ALA A 121 7.53 0.59 18.78
C ALA A 121 8.07 2.03 18.72
N LEU A 122 8.37 2.62 19.89
CA LEU A 122 8.90 3.97 19.99
C LEU A 122 10.33 4.07 19.43
N THR A 123 11.19 3.10 19.75
CA THR A 123 12.56 3.03 19.23
C THR A 123 12.59 2.98 17.71
N LEU A 124 11.76 2.14 17.09
CA LEU A 124 11.63 2.03 15.63
C LEU A 124 11.06 3.31 14.99
N ARG A 125 10.26 4.06 15.73
CA ARG A 125 9.75 5.36 15.29
C ARG A 125 10.85 6.43 15.34
N LEU A 126 11.61 6.47 16.43
CA LEU A 126 12.69 7.42 16.65
C LEU A 126 13.89 7.18 15.72
N ALA A 127 14.18 5.94 15.36
CA ALA A 127 15.30 5.57 14.48
C ALA A 127 15.30 6.32 13.13
N ARG A 128 14.17 6.90 12.74
CA ARG A 128 14.05 7.74 11.53
C ARG A 128 14.53 9.18 11.73
N ARG A 129 14.79 9.60 12.96
CA ARG A 129 15.28 10.93 13.29
C ARG A 129 16.82 10.91 13.29
N GLU A 130 17.43 12.05 13.00
CA GLU A 130 18.88 12.22 12.86
C GLU A 130 19.70 11.59 14.02
N ARG A 131 19.19 11.64 15.24
CA ARG A 131 19.87 11.15 16.44
C ARG A 131 19.25 9.87 17.02
N GLY A 132 18.30 9.25 16.30
CA GLY A 132 17.49 8.15 16.83
C GLY A 132 18.11 6.74 16.70
N GLY A 133 19.24 6.58 16.00
CA GLY A 133 19.85 5.28 15.72
C GLY A 133 20.34 4.54 16.96
N PHE A 134 20.90 5.25 17.94
CA PHE A 134 21.51 4.65 19.14
C PHE A 134 20.56 3.70 19.89
N ALA A 135 19.33 4.14 20.15
CA ALA A 135 18.37 3.31 20.89
C ALA A 135 18.04 2.01 20.14
N LEU A 136 17.93 2.08 18.80
CA LEU A 136 17.69 0.89 17.98
C LEU A 136 18.88 -0.09 18.00
N GLU A 137 20.09 0.41 17.90
CA GLU A 137 21.30 -0.41 17.96
C GLU A 137 21.43 -1.10 19.31
N THR A 138 21.19 -0.35 20.41
CA THR A 138 21.23 -0.87 21.79
C THR A 138 20.14 -1.94 22.00
N LEU A 139 18.90 -1.66 21.61
CA LEU A 139 17.79 -2.61 21.72
C LEU A 139 18.02 -3.87 20.88
N ALA A 140 18.50 -3.72 19.65
CA ALA A 140 18.81 -4.85 18.78
C ALA A 140 19.95 -5.70 19.34
N SER A 141 21.01 -5.07 19.87
CA SER A 141 22.12 -5.77 20.50
C SER A 141 21.67 -6.55 21.74
N PHE A 142 20.86 -5.92 22.58
CA PHE A 142 20.27 -6.58 23.75
C PHE A 142 19.40 -7.78 23.34
N LEU A 143 18.46 -7.60 22.43
CA LEU A 143 17.55 -8.66 22.02
C LEU A 143 18.22 -9.80 21.24
N ARG A 144 19.41 -9.60 20.65
CA ARG A 144 20.20 -10.68 20.04
C ARG A 144 20.74 -11.69 21.05
N THR A 145 20.94 -11.30 22.28
CA THR A 145 21.49 -12.16 23.34
C THR A 145 20.47 -12.49 24.44
N ALA A 146 19.36 -11.76 24.48
CA ALA A 146 18.32 -11.91 25.48
C ALA A 146 17.63 -13.28 25.45
N ARG A 147 17.03 -13.69 26.56
CA ARG A 147 16.20 -14.90 26.64
C ARG A 147 15.03 -14.84 25.63
N PRO A 148 14.68 -15.95 24.95
CA PRO A 148 13.64 -15.96 23.89
C PRO A 148 12.28 -15.41 24.35
N ALA A 149 11.91 -15.61 25.61
CA ALA A 149 10.65 -15.14 26.18
C ALA A 149 10.45 -13.61 26.04
N LEU A 150 11.51 -12.82 25.93
CA LEU A 150 11.44 -11.36 25.75
C LEU A 150 10.97 -10.96 24.34
N LEU A 151 11.12 -11.84 23.35
CA LEU A 151 10.65 -11.59 21.98
C LEU A 151 9.18 -11.96 21.77
N GLU A 152 8.62 -12.87 22.60
CA GLU A 152 7.26 -13.38 22.38
C GLU A 152 6.18 -12.30 22.25
N PRO A 153 6.08 -11.28 23.14
CA PRO A 153 5.08 -10.23 22.99
C PRO A 153 5.29 -9.38 21.74
N LEU A 154 6.55 -9.26 21.28
CA LEU A 154 6.87 -8.49 20.08
C LEU A 154 6.43 -9.19 18.79
N LEU A 155 6.38 -10.53 18.78
CA LEU A 155 5.89 -11.31 17.63
C LEU A 155 4.39 -11.10 17.40
N THR A 156 3.64 -10.75 18.44
CA THR A 156 2.19 -10.50 18.39
C THR A 156 1.83 -9.03 18.59
N ALA A 157 2.82 -8.14 18.58
CA ALA A 157 2.62 -6.71 18.82
C ALA A 157 1.65 -6.11 17.76
N PRO A 158 0.77 -5.17 18.16
CA PRO A 158 -0.15 -4.52 17.22
C PRO A 158 0.58 -3.71 16.13
N ASP A 159 1.74 -3.12 16.46
CA ASP A 159 2.56 -2.41 15.48
C ASP A 159 3.31 -3.37 14.55
N ARG A 160 3.01 -3.30 13.25
CA ARG A 160 3.64 -4.13 12.22
C ARG A 160 5.17 -3.98 12.13
N ARG A 161 5.73 -2.82 12.51
CA ARG A 161 7.20 -2.62 12.48
C ARG A 161 7.85 -3.39 13.60
N SER A 162 7.25 -3.42 14.78
CA SER A 162 7.67 -4.23 15.91
C SER A 162 7.64 -5.71 15.56
N ARG A 163 6.56 -6.21 14.91
CA ARG A 163 6.50 -7.60 14.43
C ARG A 163 7.58 -7.91 13.40
N ARG A 164 7.79 -7.04 12.39
CA ARG A 164 8.88 -7.21 11.41
C ARG A 164 10.25 -7.32 12.06
N PHE A 165 10.51 -6.46 13.03
CA PHE A 165 11.76 -6.44 13.79
C PHE A 165 11.92 -7.72 14.61
N ALA A 166 10.88 -8.15 15.33
CA ALA A 166 10.90 -9.33 16.18
C ALA A 166 11.05 -10.63 15.36
N PHE A 167 10.28 -10.79 14.27
CA PHE A 167 10.43 -11.96 13.38
C PHE A 167 11.79 -11.97 12.70
N GLY A 168 12.34 -10.81 12.32
CA GLY A 168 13.69 -10.71 11.78
C GLY A 168 14.73 -11.27 12.74
N LEU A 169 14.70 -10.82 14.01
CA LEU A 169 15.59 -11.32 15.05
C LEU A 169 15.35 -12.80 15.40
N ALA A 170 14.09 -13.23 15.46
CA ALA A 170 13.74 -14.61 15.76
C ALA A 170 14.26 -15.58 14.69
N VAL A 171 14.17 -15.19 13.41
CA VAL A 171 14.72 -15.95 12.28
C VAL A 171 16.26 -15.93 12.30
N GLU A 172 16.87 -14.76 12.50
CA GLU A 172 18.35 -14.62 12.62
C GLU A 172 18.93 -15.54 13.70
N ARG A 173 18.23 -15.65 14.83
CA ARG A 173 18.65 -16.44 15.99
C ARG A 173 18.21 -17.92 15.95
N GLY A 174 17.42 -18.32 14.95
CA GLY A 174 16.87 -19.68 14.89
C GLY A 174 15.92 -20.05 16.05
N LEU A 175 15.19 -19.09 16.60
CA LEU A 175 14.37 -19.28 17.82
C LEU A 175 13.03 -19.97 17.56
N LEU A 176 12.55 -19.97 16.31
CA LEU A 176 11.23 -20.46 15.98
C LEU A 176 11.35 -21.72 15.12
N PRO A 177 10.61 -22.78 15.43
CA PRO A 177 10.53 -23.98 14.58
C PRO A 177 9.85 -23.64 13.25
N ALA A 178 10.12 -24.45 12.22
CA ALA A 178 9.57 -24.27 10.87
C ALA A 178 8.03 -24.19 10.85
N SER A 179 7.36 -25.03 11.62
CA SER A 179 5.89 -25.05 11.74
C SER A 179 5.33 -23.73 12.27
N ARG A 180 5.97 -23.14 13.29
CA ARG A 180 5.54 -21.85 13.87
C ARG A 180 5.74 -20.69 12.89
N LEU A 181 6.86 -20.70 12.14
CA LEU A 181 7.11 -19.75 11.07
C LEU A 181 6.08 -19.88 9.94
N ALA A 182 5.72 -21.11 9.53
CA ALA A 182 4.70 -21.34 8.53
C ALA A 182 3.31 -20.84 8.95
N LEU A 183 2.95 -21.04 10.21
CA LEU A 183 1.71 -20.49 10.78
C LEU A 183 1.72 -18.95 10.80
N ALA A 184 2.84 -18.33 11.19
CA ALA A 184 2.99 -16.88 11.15
C ALA A 184 2.88 -16.33 9.72
N ALA A 185 3.50 -17.00 8.75
CA ALA A 185 3.40 -16.64 7.33
C ALA A 185 1.95 -16.73 6.81
N ALA A 186 1.17 -17.66 7.32
CA ALA A 186 -0.22 -17.84 6.91
C ALA A 186 -1.19 -16.84 7.56
N ALA A 187 -0.92 -16.41 8.79
CA ALA A 187 -1.86 -15.68 9.65
C ALA A 187 -1.57 -14.17 9.74
N ASP A 188 -0.31 -13.73 9.68
CA ASP A 188 0.02 -12.31 9.81
C ASP A 188 -0.61 -11.48 8.69
N ASP A 189 -0.97 -10.23 8.98
CA ASP A 189 -1.54 -9.27 8.02
C ASP A 189 -0.46 -8.49 7.24
N ASP A 190 0.80 -8.57 7.65
CA ASP A 190 1.91 -7.86 7.05
C ASP A 190 2.69 -8.73 6.03
N ALA A 191 2.70 -8.29 4.78
CA ALA A 191 3.35 -9.02 3.69
C ALA A 191 4.86 -9.26 3.90
N VAL A 192 5.54 -8.38 4.66
CA VAL A 192 6.99 -8.54 4.95
C VAL A 192 7.19 -9.69 5.93
N VAL A 193 6.38 -9.76 6.99
CA VAL A 193 6.39 -10.87 7.96
C VAL A 193 6.04 -12.17 7.25
N GLN A 194 4.97 -12.18 6.44
CA GLN A 194 4.52 -13.35 5.70
C GLN A 194 5.64 -13.94 4.82
N ASN A 195 6.31 -13.09 4.04
CA ASN A 195 7.38 -13.53 3.15
C ASN A 195 8.60 -14.02 3.93
N LEU A 196 9.05 -13.25 4.93
CA LEU A 196 10.18 -13.63 5.78
C LEU A 196 9.96 -15.00 6.44
N CYS A 197 8.78 -15.17 7.05
CA CYS A 197 8.46 -16.41 7.76
C CYS A 197 8.27 -17.59 6.81
N ALA A 198 7.67 -17.40 5.61
CA ALA A 198 7.53 -18.47 4.61
C ALA A 198 8.90 -18.93 4.09
N GLU A 199 9.78 -17.98 3.76
CA GLU A 199 11.15 -18.29 3.30
C GLU A 199 11.94 -19.04 4.39
N ALA A 200 11.89 -18.58 5.63
CA ALA A 200 12.58 -19.19 6.75
C ALA A 200 12.04 -20.58 7.09
N ALA A 201 10.70 -20.76 7.10
CA ALA A 201 10.07 -22.05 7.32
C ALA A 201 10.52 -23.10 6.30
N LEU A 202 10.48 -22.74 5.00
CA LEU A 202 10.89 -23.62 3.90
C LEU A 202 12.42 -23.84 3.81
N ALA A 203 13.21 -22.95 4.40
CA ALA A 203 14.65 -23.16 4.53
C ALA A 203 14.99 -24.19 5.61
N LEU A 204 14.20 -24.24 6.69
CA LEU A 204 14.36 -25.19 7.78
C LEU A 204 13.78 -26.57 7.45
N ASP A 205 12.58 -26.58 6.87
CA ASP A 205 11.90 -27.82 6.47
C ASP A 205 11.16 -27.60 5.14
N PRO A 206 11.75 -27.97 4.00
CA PRO A 206 11.18 -27.76 2.67
C PRO A 206 10.09 -28.74 2.28
N THR A 207 9.85 -29.82 3.03
CA THR A 207 8.98 -30.93 2.65
C THR A 207 7.95 -31.31 3.70
N GLY A 208 8.06 -30.79 4.91
CA GLY A 208 7.19 -31.15 6.04
C GLY A 208 5.76 -30.65 5.86
N ASP A 209 4.81 -31.49 6.23
CA ASP A 209 3.38 -31.16 6.18
C ASP A 209 3.01 -30.01 7.09
N ASP A 210 3.66 -29.89 8.25
CA ASP A 210 3.48 -28.81 9.21
C ASP A 210 3.91 -27.43 8.65
N VAL A 211 4.70 -27.43 7.59
CA VAL A 211 5.14 -26.22 6.87
C VAL A 211 4.28 -25.99 5.63
N ILE A 212 4.15 -27.00 4.78
CA ILE A 212 3.47 -26.85 3.49
C ILE A 212 1.96 -26.57 3.67
N THR A 213 1.27 -27.28 4.56
CA THR A 213 -0.18 -27.17 4.71
C THR A 213 -0.63 -25.77 5.16
N PRO A 214 -0.03 -25.12 6.18
CA PRO A 214 -0.37 -23.74 6.52
C PRO A 214 -0.13 -22.76 5.37
N LEU A 215 0.98 -22.91 4.65
CA LEU A 215 1.31 -22.03 3.51
C LEU A 215 0.29 -22.17 2.38
N LEU A 216 -0.14 -23.39 2.06
CA LEU A 216 -1.16 -23.65 1.03
C LEU A 216 -2.52 -23.02 1.35
N ARG A 217 -2.86 -22.86 2.63
CA ARG A 217 -4.11 -22.25 3.11
C ARG A 217 -4.01 -20.76 3.40
N ALA A 218 -2.81 -20.17 3.26
CA ALA A 218 -2.57 -18.78 3.59
C ALA A 218 -3.46 -17.81 2.78
N ARG A 219 -3.91 -16.73 3.41
CA ARG A 219 -4.67 -15.66 2.72
C ARG A 219 -3.80 -14.91 1.71
N CYS A 220 -2.53 -14.75 2.02
CA CYS A 220 -1.55 -14.08 1.16
C CYS A 220 -1.18 -14.93 -0.04
N PRO A 221 -1.25 -14.38 -1.27
CA PRO A 221 -0.83 -15.09 -2.46
C PRO A 221 0.65 -15.51 -2.46
N ALA A 222 1.53 -14.71 -1.88
CA ALA A 222 2.96 -15.01 -1.83
C ALA A 222 3.24 -16.25 -0.98
N ALA A 223 2.63 -16.35 0.21
CA ALA A 223 2.75 -17.54 1.06
C ALA A 223 2.15 -18.78 0.39
N ARG A 224 0.96 -18.65 -0.27
CA ARG A 224 0.40 -19.78 -1.04
C ARG A 224 1.30 -20.20 -2.19
N SER A 225 1.88 -19.25 -2.93
CA SER A 225 2.84 -19.57 -4.01
C SER A 225 4.05 -20.31 -3.50
N ALA A 226 4.56 -19.94 -2.32
CA ALA A 226 5.67 -20.62 -1.66
C ALA A 226 5.28 -22.06 -1.30
N GLY A 227 4.09 -22.27 -0.69
CA GLY A 227 3.56 -23.59 -0.38
C GLY A 227 3.37 -24.46 -1.62
N VAL A 228 2.75 -23.91 -2.69
CA VAL A 228 2.59 -24.64 -3.97
C VAL A 228 3.95 -25.02 -4.56
N THR A 229 4.93 -24.12 -4.53
CA THR A 229 6.26 -24.39 -5.05
C THR A 229 6.99 -25.47 -4.22
N ALA A 230 6.76 -25.52 -2.92
CA ALA A 230 7.33 -26.53 -2.02
C ALA A 230 6.84 -27.95 -2.33
N LEU A 231 5.62 -28.12 -2.85
CA LEU A 231 5.08 -29.42 -3.31
C LEU A 231 6.02 -30.11 -4.32
N ARG A 232 6.75 -29.34 -5.15
CA ARG A 232 7.74 -29.90 -6.08
C ARG A 232 8.88 -30.61 -5.34
N ARG A 233 9.42 -29.98 -4.29
CA ARG A 233 10.51 -30.56 -3.49
C ARG A 233 10.05 -31.79 -2.70
N ALA A 234 8.78 -31.79 -2.30
CA ALA A 234 8.14 -32.89 -1.61
C ALA A 234 7.73 -34.05 -2.55
N GLY A 235 7.91 -33.92 -3.88
CA GLY A 235 7.46 -34.93 -4.86
C GLY A 235 5.93 -34.99 -5.03
N ARG A 236 5.18 -34.07 -4.45
CA ARG A 236 3.70 -34.06 -4.36
C ARG A 236 3.07 -33.24 -5.49
N HIS A 237 3.56 -33.41 -6.70
CA HIS A 237 3.21 -32.56 -7.86
C HIS A 237 1.69 -32.50 -8.13
N GLY A 238 0.98 -33.64 -8.00
CA GLY A 238 -0.45 -33.73 -8.26
C GLY A 238 -1.31 -32.85 -7.35
N GLU A 239 -0.84 -32.56 -6.16
CA GLU A 239 -1.55 -31.70 -5.18
C GLU A 239 -1.56 -30.22 -5.57
N ALA A 240 -0.80 -29.84 -6.59
CA ALA A 240 -0.87 -28.50 -7.17
C ALA A 240 -2.12 -28.27 -8.04
N ARG A 241 -2.90 -29.32 -8.42
CA ARG A 241 -4.10 -29.21 -9.28
C ARG A 241 -5.15 -28.21 -8.78
N PRO A 242 -5.57 -28.20 -7.50
CA PRO A 242 -6.58 -27.23 -7.03
C PRO A 242 -6.14 -25.78 -7.22
N TYR A 243 -4.84 -25.50 -7.21
CA TYR A 243 -4.27 -24.16 -7.35
C TYR A 243 -4.20 -23.64 -8.77
N LEU A 244 -4.54 -24.45 -9.77
CA LEU A 244 -4.75 -24.01 -11.16
C LEU A 244 -5.86 -22.97 -11.26
N THR A 245 -6.82 -23.00 -10.34
CA THR A 245 -7.95 -22.07 -10.31
C THR A 245 -7.87 -21.06 -9.16
N ASP A 246 -6.68 -20.84 -8.57
CA ASP A 246 -6.48 -19.80 -7.55
C ASP A 246 -6.78 -18.41 -8.12
N ARG A 247 -7.30 -17.54 -7.26
CA ARG A 247 -7.57 -16.13 -7.61
C ARG A 247 -6.33 -15.34 -8.02
N SER A 248 -5.14 -15.74 -7.55
CA SER A 248 -3.87 -15.10 -7.87
C SER A 248 -3.22 -15.75 -9.09
N GLY A 249 -2.89 -14.95 -10.10
CA GLY A 249 -2.13 -15.39 -11.28
C GLY A 249 -0.77 -15.97 -10.92
N GLN A 250 -0.11 -15.44 -9.88
CA GLN A 250 1.16 -15.97 -9.39
C GLN A 250 1.01 -17.41 -8.87
N VAL A 251 -0.03 -17.66 -8.06
CA VAL A 251 -0.28 -19.01 -7.53
C VAL A 251 -0.61 -19.98 -8.66
N ARG A 252 -1.47 -19.56 -9.62
CA ARG A 252 -1.75 -20.38 -10.82
C ARG A 252 -0.49 -20.67 -11.64
N ALA A 253 0.41 -19.71 -11.81
CA ALA A 253 1.68 -19.89 -12.49
C ALA A 253 2.57 -20.91 -11.78
N CYS A 254 2.69 -20.83 -10.44
CA CYS A 254 3.41 -21.81 -9.63
C CYS A 254 2.78 -23.20 -9.75
N ALA A 255 1.45 -23.31 -9.72
CA ALA A 255 0.77 -24.59 -9.88
C ALA A 255 1.05 -25.24 -11.25
N ARG A 256 0.97 -24.45 -12.34
CA ARG A 256 1.35 -24.92 -13.68
C ARG A 256 2.79 -25.39 -13.75
N TYR A 257 3.69 -24.64 -13.13
CA TYR A 257 5.11 -25.02 -13.07
C TYR A 257 5.31 -26.36 -12.34
N VAL A 258 4.73 -26.50 -11.14
CA VAL A 258 4.88 -27.71 -10.31
C VAL A 258 4.31 -28.94 -11.01
N LEU A 259 3.12 -28.82 -11.62
CA LEU A 259 2.51 -29.92 -12.38
C LEU A 259 3.38 -30.38 -13.55
N ARG A 260 3.93 -29.42 -14.33
CA ARG A 260 4.84 -29.77 -15.44
C ARG A 260 6.10 -30.52 -14.98
N GLN A 261 6.64 -30.14 -13.83
CA GLN A 261 7.79 -30.85 -13.23
C GLN A 261 7.44 -32.29 -12.85
N GLY A 262 6.18 -32.60 -12.59
CA GLY A 262 5.65 -33.93 -12.34
C GLY A 262 5.11 -34.64 -13.60
N GLY A 263 5.41 -34.11 -14.81
CA GLY A 263 4.92 -34.69 -16.06
C GLY A 263 3.46 -34.43 -16.40
N ILE A 264 2.74 -33.65 -15.55
CA ILE A 264 1.32 -33.34 -15.75
C ILE A 264 1.19 -32.07 -16.56
N GLN A 265 0.53 -32.13 -17.73
CA GLN A 265 0.30 -30.97 -18.57
C GLN A 265 -0.92 -30.18 -18.09
N PRO A 266 -0.78 -28.88 -17.72
CA PRO A 266 -1.89 -28.07 -17.22
C PRO A 266 -2.90 -27.67 -18.27
N HIS A 267 -2.50 -27.47 -19.53
CA HIS A 267 -3.35 -27.00 -20.60
C HIS A 267 -4.57 -27.93 -20.86
N PRO A 268 -4.40 -29.25 -21.04
CA PRO A 268 -5.53 -30.17 -21.17
C PRO A 268 -6.48 -30.14 -19.95
N LEU A 269 -5.97 -29.93 -18.75
CA LEU A 269 -6.78 -29.82 -17.55
C LEU A 269 -7.71 -28.58 -17.59
N TYR A 270 -7.16 -27.44 -18.01
CA TYR A 270 -7.98 -26.24 -18.20
C TYR A 270 -9.02 -26.37 -19.31
N ARG A 271 -8.63 -27.01 -20.44
CA ARG A 271 -9.59 -27.28 -21.52
C ARG A 271 -10.76 -28.13 -21.04
N ALA A 272 -10.47 -29.19 -20.28
CA ALA A 272 -11.53 -30.02 -19.68
C ALA A 272 -12.44 -29.24 -18.73
N LEU A 273 -11.89 -28.32 -17.91
CA LEU A 273 -12.68 -27.46 -17.02
C LEU A 273 -13.55 -26.45 -17.78
N CYS A 274 -13.22 -26.11 -19.02
CA CYS A 274 -13.92 -25.10 -19.81
C CYS A 274 -14.74 -25.72 -20.96
N ALA A 275 -14.80 -27.05 -21.08
CA ALA A 275 -15.37 -27.74 -22.22
C ALA A 275 -16.90 -27.66 -22.31
N ASP A 276 -17.57 -27.70 -21.19
CA ASP A 276 -19.04 -27.63 -21.12
C ASP A 276 -19.51 -26.29 -20.57
N PRO A 277 -20.03 -25.39 -21.39
CA PRO A 277 -20.55 -24.09 -20.95
C PRO A 277 -21.81 -24.18 -20.08
N ALA A 278 -22.48 -25.33 -20.01
CA ALA A 278 -23.66 -25.56 -19.15
C ALA A 278 -23.25 -26.04 -17.74
N ASP A 279 -22.01 -26.43 -17.52
CA ASP A 279 -21.53 -26.88 -16.20
C ASP A 279 -21.46 -25.72 -15.21
N HIS A 280 -22.41 -25.68 -14.27
CA HIS A 280 -22.42 -24.69 -13.18
C HIS A 280 -21.25 -24.82 -12.19
N GLY A 281 -20.50 -25.93 -12.23
CA GLY A 281 -19.36 -26.21 -11.39
C GLY A 281 -18.03 -25.64 -11.90
N ILE A 282 -18.02 -24.96 -13.03
CA ILE A 282 -16.78 -24.35 -13.59
C ILE A 282 -16.13 -23.43 -12.54
N PRO A 283 -14.89 -23.68 -12.12
CA PRO A 283 -14.20 -22.77 -11.23
C PRO A 283 -14.00 -21.40 -11.89
N GLY A 284 -14.41 -20.33 -11.17
CA GLY A 284 -14.50 -18.99 -11.77
C GLY A 284 -13.20 -18.46 -12.42
N TRP A 285 -12.04 -19.00 -12.05
CA TRP A 285 -10.74 -18.60 -12.60
C TRP A 285 -10.22 -19.56 -13.70
N ALA A 286 -10.91 -20.67 -13.98
CA ALA A 286 -10.50 -21.62 -15.02
C ALA A 286 -10.39 -20.99 -16.42
N PRO A 287 -11.35 -20.13 -16.89
CA PRO A 287 -11.25 -19.52 -18.21
C PRO A 287 -10.00 -18.64 -18.38
N LEU A 288 -9.66 -17.84 -17.34
CA LEU A 288 -8.44 -17.03 -17.39
C LEU A 288 -7.18 -17.91 -17.30
N GLY A 289 -7.22 -18.98 -16.49
CA GLY A 289 -6.13 -19.93 -16.36
C GLY A 289 -5.84 -20.66 -17.68
N LEU A 290 -6.88 -20.99 -18.46
CA LEU A 290 -6.76 -21.53 -19.81
C LEU A 290 -6.00 -20.54 -20.72
N ALA A 291 -6.44 -19.29 -20.75
CA ALA A 291 -5.81 -18.27 -21.59
C ALA A 291 -4.35 -17.95 -21.18
N GLU A 292 -3.99 -18.11 -19.91
CA GLU A 292 -2.61 -17.88 -19.41
C GLU A 292 -1.59 -18.92 -19.91
N CYS A 293 -2.03 -20.07 -20.41
CA CYS A 293 -1.14 -21.12 -20.90
C CYS A 293 -1.61 -21.78 -22.19
N GLY A 294 -2.71 -21.28 -22.75
CA GLY A 294 -3.32 -21.77 -23.96
C GLY A 294 -2.89 -21.03 -25.23
N GLU A 295 -3.54 -21.37 -26.32
CA GLU A 295 -3.30 -20.84 -27.66
C GLU A 295 -4.52 -20.06 -28.15
N SER A 296 -4.36 -19.32 -29.25
CA SER A 296 -5.45 -18.56 -29.87
C SER A 296 -6.69 -19.40 -30.21
N ALA A 297 -6.53 -20.68 -30.52
CA ALA A 297 -7.62 -21.62 -30.77
C ALA A 297 -8.51 -21.89 -29.55
N ASP A 298 -7.96 -21.72 -28.33
CA ASP A 298 -8.74 -21.90 -27.09
C ASP A 298 -9.82 -20.82 -26.89
N ALA A 299 -9.79 -19.74 -27.68
CA ALA A 299 -10.84 -18.75 -27.70
C ALA A 299 -12.23 -19.34 -28.02
N GLU A 300 -12.28 -20.40 -28.80
CA GLU A 300 -13.54 -21.08 -29.14
C GLU A 300 -14.22 -21.72 -27.91
N LEU A 301 -13.44 -22.14 -26.93
CA LEU A 301 -13.95 -22.60 -25.62
C LEU A 301 -14.38 -21.44 -24.73
N LEU A 302 -13.75 -20.26 -24.86
CA LEU A 302 -14.03 -19.13 -23.99
C LEU A 302 -15.26 -18.32 -24.43
N TRP A 303 -15.57 -18.27 -25.73
CA TRP A 303 -16.72 -17.51 -26.24
C TRP A 303 -18.06 -17.95 -25.65
N PRO A 304 -18.41 -19.24 -25.59
CA PRO A 304 -19.67 -19.67 -24.96
C PRO A 304 -19.73 -19.30 -23.47
N LEU A 305 -18.58 -19.26 -22.78
CA LEU A 305 -18.50 -18.91 -21.36
C LEU A 305 -18.76 -17.43 -21.09
N THR A 306 -18.78 -16.56 -22.09
CA THR A 306 -19.15 -15.14 -21.93
C THR A 306 -20.61 -14.93 -21.58
N THR A 307 -21.47 -15.93 -21.78
CA THR A 307 -22.90 -15.95 -21.42
C THR A 307 -23.22 -16.90 -20.27
N HIS A 308 -22.20 -17.47 -19.63
CA HIS A 308 -22.36 -18.44 -18.54
C HIS A 308 -23.16 -17.84 -17.36
N LEU A 309 -23.92 -18.67 -16.63
CA LEU A 309 -24.75 -18.22 -15.51
C LEU A 309 -23.93 -17.55 -14.41
N MET A 310 -22.76 -18.11 -14.09
CA MET A 310 -21.87 -17.57 -13.05
C MET A 310 -21.11 -16.32 -13.52
N PRO A 311 -21.29 -15.14 -12.87
CA PRO A 311 -20.64 -13.90 -13.30
C PRO A 311 -19.12 -13.94 -13.28
N SER A 312 -18.53 -14.70 -12.36
CA SER A 312 -17.08 -14.89 -12.27
C SER A 312 -16.52 -15.59 -13.51
N VAL A 313 -17.21 -16.60 -14.02
CA VAL A 313 -16.85 -17.31 -15.24
C VAL A 313 -16.93 -16.38 -16.45
N ARG A 314 -18.06 -15.63 -16.60
CA ARG A 314 -18.22 -14.64 -17.69
C ARG A 314 -17.08 -13.62 -17.71
N ALA A 315 -16.81 -12.99 -16.56
CA ALA A 315 -15.77 -11.97 -16.47
C ALA A 315 -14.39 -12.53 -16.83
N ARG A 316 -14.05 -13.76 -16.40
CA ARG A 316 -12.76 -14.38 -16.70
C ARG A 316 -12.66 -14.94 -18.11
N ALA A 317 -13.78 -15.34 -18.73
CA ALA A 317 -13.82 -15.67 -20.15
C ALA A 317 -13.48 -14.42 -21.01
N VAL A 318 -14.10 -13.28 -20.73
CA VAL A 318 -13.79 -12.01 -21.43
C VAL A 318 -12.32 -11.60 -21.21
N ALA A 319 -11.81 -11.69 -19.98
CA ALA A 319 -10.41 -11.41 -19.69
C ALA A 319 -9.47 -12.36 -20.42
N GLY A 320 -9.83 -13.65 -20.53
CA GLY A 320 -9.10 -14.67 -21.26
C GLY A 320 -9.06 -14.39 -22.78
N LEU A 321 -10.19 -14.06 -23.37
CA LEU A 321 -10.29 -13.69 -24.80
C LEU A 321 -9.37 -12.50 -25.11
N ARG A 322 -9.39 -11.48 -24.25
CA ARG A 322 -8.48 -10.32 -24.36
C ARG A 322 -7.02 -10.73 -24.27
N LEU A 323 -6.67 -11.65 -23.35
CA LEU A 323 -5.30 -12.14 -23.19
C LEU A 323 -4.82 -12.92 -24.42
N LEU A 324 -5.70 -13.70 -25.06
CA LEU A 324 -5.42 -14.43 -26.28
C LEU A 324 -5.42 -13.55 -27.55
N GLY A 325 -5.70 -12.25 -27.42
CA GLY A 325 -5.80 -11.34 -28.55
C GLY A 325 -7.02 -11.60 -29.46
N ARG A 326 -8.05 -12.25 -28.92
CA ARG A 326 -9.29 -12.62 -29.64
C ARG A 326 -10.48 -11.77 -29.21
N SER A 327 -10.42 -10.47 -29.53
CA SER A 327 -11.48 -9.50 -29.22
C SER A 327 -12.37 -9.30 -30.44
N ASP A 328 -13.56 -9.91 -30.44
CA ASP A 328 -14.63 -9.63 -31.40
C ASP A 328 -15.50 -8.49 -30.85
N VAL A 329 -15.46 -7.35 -31.50
CA VAL A 329 -16.14 -6.12 -31.06
C VAL A 329 -17.65 -6.32 -30.94
N GLU A 330 -18.29 -6.96 -31.94
CA GLU A 330 -19.75 -7.13 -31.97
C GLU A 330 -20.23 -8.07 -30.85
N ARG A 331 -19.46 -9.09 -30.54
CA ARG A 331 -19.79 -10.03 -29.46
C ARG A 331 -19.49 -9.44 -28.06
N LEU A 332 -18.53 -8.52 -27.93
CA LEU A 332 -18.16 -7.90 -26.67
C LEU A 332 -19.05 -6.69 -26.29
N ARG A 333 -19.61 -5.99 -27.28
CA ARG A 333 -20.46 -4.79 -27.07
C ARG A 333 -21.61 -5.02 -26.10
N PRO A 334 -22.44 -6.09 -26.24
CA PRO A 334 -23.55 -6.34 -25.31
C PRO A 334 -23.09 -6.53 -23.84
N LEU A 335 -21.87 -7.04 -23.62
CA LEU A 335 -21.34 -7.31 -22.29
C LEU A 335 -20.99 -6.03 -21.49
N LEU A 336 -20.99 -4.86 -22.15
CA LEU A 336 -20.91 -3.57 -21.47
C LEU A 336 -22.13 -3.32 -20.57
N ASP A 337 -23.26 -3.90 -20.91
CA ASP A 337 -24.53 -3.78 -20.20
C ASP A 337 -24.81 -4.98 -19.27
N ASP A 338 -23.81 -5.87 -19.06
CA ASP A 338 -23.94 -6.98 -18.11
C ASP A 338 -24.29 -6.44 -16.71
N PRO A 339 -25.24 -7.06 -16.02
CA PRO A 339 -25.63 -6.63 -14.67
C PRO A 339 -24.48 -6.70 -13.65
N THR A 340 -23.41 -7.45 -13.96
CA THR A 340 -22.27 -7.60 -13.07
C THR A 340 -21.14 -6.61 -13.39
N PRO A 341 -20.72 -5.77 -12.44
CA PRO A 341 -19.66 -4.77 -12.67
C PRO A 341 -18.34 -5.34 -13.17
N ALA A 342 -18.00 -6.58 -12.78
CA ALA A 342 -16.78 -7.24 -13.22
C ALA A 342 -16.79 -7.57 -14.71
N VAL A 343 -17.92 -8.03 -15.24
CA VAL A 343 -18.08 -8.37 -16.68
C VAL A 343 -17.99 -7.10 -17.52
N ALA A 344 -18.77 -6.07 -17.17
CA ALA A 344 -18.75 -4.79 -17.89
C ALA A 344 -17.34 -4.15 -17.90
N ARG A 345 -16.59 -4.27 -16.79
CA ARG A 345 -15.21 -3.78 -16.68
C ARG A 345 -14.26 -4.53 -17.60
N GLU A 346 -14.34 -5.86 -17.66
CA GLU A 346 -13.50 -6.67 -18.56
C GLU A 346 -13.88 -6.47 -20.03
N ALA A 347 -15.19 -6.34 -20.34
CA ALA A 347 -15.67 -5.99 -21.67
C ALA A 347 -15.13 -4.64 -22.14
N ALA A 348 -15.23 -3.60 -21.28
CA ALA A 348 -14.63 -2.31 -21.59
C ALA A 348 -13.11 -2.41 -21.80
N ALA A 349 -12.40 -3.22 -20.99
CA ALA A 349 -10.97 -3.42 -21.16
C ALA A 349 -10.62 -4.13 -22.48
N ALA A 350 -11.44 -5.08 -22.92
CA ALA A 350 -11.25 -5.78 -24.19
C ALA A 350 -11.58 -4.90 -25.41
N LEU A 351 -12.49 -3.93 -25.23
CA LEU A 351 -12.89 -2.97 -26.28
C LEU A 351 -11.97 -1.75 -26.40
N LEU A 352 -11.08 -1.50 -25.43
CA LEU A 352 -10.17 -0.34 -25.46
C LEU A 352 -9.39 -0.16 -26.76
N PRO A 353 -8.78 -1.20 -27.37
CA PRO A 353 -8.05 -1.07 -28.62
C PRO A 353 -8.93 -0.64 -29.82
N TRP A 354 -10.24 -0.77 -29.66
CA TRP A 354 -11.25 -0.49 -30.69
C TRP A 354 -12.09 0.76 -30.36
N ALA A 355 -11.70 1.54 -29.33
CA ALA A 355 -12.48 2.66 -28.83
C ALA A 355 -12.87 3.65 -29.94
N ASP A 356 -11.96 3.94 -30.89
CA ASP A 356 -12.19 4.86 -32.01
C ASP A 356 -13.24 4.35 -33.03
N ARG A 357 -13.39 3.04 -33.10
CA ARG A 357 -14.35 2.39 -34.03
C ARG A 357 -15.74 2.22 -33.44
N LEU A 358 -15.89 2.39 -32.11
CA LEU A 358 -17.20 2.29 -31.47
C LEU A 358 -18.03 3.55 -31.75
N PRO A 359 -19.34 3.44 -32.05
CA PRO A 359 -20.19 4.62 -32.27
C PRO A 359 -20.24 5.48 -30.99
N GLU A 360 -19.88 6.74 -31.10
CA GLU A 360 -19.87 7.67 -29.95
C GLU A 360 -21.25 7.79 -29.30
N ASP A 361 -22.31 7.92 -30.12
CA ASP A 361 -23.69 8.03 -29.64
C ASP A 361 -24.15 6.79 -28.86
N TRP A 362 -23.63 5.61 -29.25
CA TRP A 362 -23.89 4.37 -28.52
C TRP A 362 -23.29 4.39 -27.13
N LEU A 363 -22.08 4.95 -26.94
CA LEU A 363 -21.44 5.14 -25.65
C LEU A 363 -22.14 6.24 -24.84
N ARG A 364 -22.46 7.39 -25.47
CA ARG A 364 -23.10 8.52 -24.81
C ARG A 364 -24.49 8.18 -24.27
N ARG A 365 -25.29 7.41 -25.02
CA ARG A 365 -26.61 6.95 -24.55
C ARG A 365 -26.53 6.25 -23.20
N ARG A 366 -25.44 5.50 -22.91
CA ARG A 366 -25.25 4.85 -21.61
C ARG A 366 -25.00 5.84 -20.49
N LEU A 367 -24.35 6.97 -20.77
CA LEU A 367 -24.13 8.02 -19.79
C LEU A 367 -25.41 8.79 -19.45
N THR A 368 -26.26 9.03 -20.45
CA THR A 368 -27.47 9.85 -20.31
C THR A 368 -28.68 9.07 -19.79
N THR A 369 -28.70 7.74 -19.96
CA THR A 369 -29.82 6.90 -19.54
C THR A 369 -29.81 6.71 -18.03
N ARG A 370 -30.78 7.31 -17.33
CA ARG A 370 -30.91 7.23 -15.86
C ARG A 370 -30.99 5.80 -15.29
N ARG A 371 -31.46 4.83 -16.12
CA ARG A 371 -31.56 3.41 -15.74
C ARG A 371 -30.25 2.64 -15.92
N SER A 372 -29.25 3.19 -16.62
CA SER A 372 -27.95 2.53 -16.76
C SER A 372 -27.24 2.46 -15.41
N PRO A 373 -26.79 1.27 -14.98
CA PRO A 373 -26.03 1.14 -13.73
C PRO A 373 -24.75 1.99 -13.72
N ALA A 374 -24.30 2.42 -12.56
CA ALA A 374 -23.09 3.24 -12.44
C ALA A 374 -21.83 2.57 -13.05
N HIS A 375 -21.74 1.25 -12.97
CA HIS A 375 -20.62 0.51 -13.56
C HIS A 375 -20.66 0.51 -15.10
N THR A 376 -21.85 0.45 -15.73
CA THR A 376 -22.03 0.57 -17.19
C THR A 376 -21.66 1.98 -17.66
N ARG A 377 -22.12 3.03 -16.94
CA ARG A 377 -21.72 4.42 -17.23
C ARG A 377 -20.20 4.60 -17.13
N ARG A 378 -19.58 4.03 -16.09
CA ARG A 378 -18.13 4.05 -15.92
C ARG A 378 -17.40 3.33 -17.06
N ALA A 379 -17.90 2.18 -17.49
CA ALA A 379 -17.34 1.41 -18.59
C ALA A 379 -17.43 2.17 -19.92
N ALA A 380 -18.58 2.77 -20.21
CA ALA A 380 -18.78 3.61 -21.41
C ALA A 380 -17.88 4.85 -21.38
N PHE A 381 -17.78 5.54 -20.25
CA PHE A 381 -16.90 6.70 -20.10
C PHE A 381 -15.42 6.33 -20.27
N ARG A 382 -15.00 5.17 -19.79
CA ARG A 382 -13.64 4.68 -20.01
C ARG A 382 -13.29 4.55 -21.49
N LEU A 383 -14.24 4.12 -22.31
CA LEU A 383 -14.08 4.00 -23.77
C LEU A 383 -14.08 5.38 -24.46
N LEU A 384 -14.95 6.32 -24.03
CA LEU A 384 -14.93 7.70 -24.52
C LEU A 384 -13.61 8.39 -24.16
N ARG A 385 -13.11 8.16 -22.96
CA ARG A 385 -11.81 8.68 -22.53
C ARG A 385 -10.65 8.12 -23.37
N ALA A 386 -10.71 6.86 -23.75
CA ALA A 386 -9.70 6.25 -24.62
C ALA A 386 -9.69 6.83 -26.05
N ARG A 387 -10.84 7.31 -26.54
CA ARG A 387 -10.90 8.06 -27.80
C ARG A 387 -10.22 9.44 -27.69
N GLY A 388 -10.28 10.04 -26.50
CA GLY A 388 -9.74 11.39 -26.27
C GLY A 388 -10.54 12.50 -26.93
N GLY A 389 -9.91 13.67 -27.09
CA GLY A 389 -10.47 14.81 -27.79
C GLY A 389 -11.83 15.27 -27.27
N ILE A 390 -12.69 15.73 -28.16
CA ILE A 390 -14.03 16.24 -27.80
C ILE A 390 -14.96 15.16 -27.28
N ALA A 391 -14.80 13.90 -27.71
CA ALA A 391 -15.63 12.79 -27.25
C ALA A 391 -15.42 12.50 -25.74
N GLU A 392 -14.18 12.58 -25.27
CA GLU A 392 -13.87 12.51 -23.83
C GLU A 392 -14.51 13.67 -23.07
N LEU A 393 -14.36 14.90 -23.57
CA LEU A 393 -14.90 16.10 -22.92
C LEU A 393 -16.43 16.05 -22.85
N ARG A 394 -17.12 15.69 -23.93
CA ARG A 394 -18.58 15.49 -23.95
C ARG A 394 -19.03 14.48 -22.88
N GLY A 395 -18.37 13.34 -22.85
CA GLY A 395 -18.65 12.29 -21.88
C GLY A 395 -18.42 12.74 -20.44
N ALA A 396 -17.33 13.44 -20.19
CA ALA A 396 -17.00 13.97 -18.88
C ALA A 396 -18.00 15.04 -18.40
N VAL A 397 -18.38 15.98 -19.29
CA VAL A 397 -19.37 17.02 -18.98
C VAL A 397 -20.74 16.42 -18.64
N ILE A 398 -21.17 15.35 -19.33
CA ILE A 398 -22.40 14.62 -18.98
C ILE A 398 -22.32 14.06 -17.55
N LEU A 399 -21.19 13.49 -17.16
CA LEU A 399 -21.02 12.86 -15.84
C LEU A 399 -20.77 13.86 -14.69
N LEU A 400 -20.55 15.15 -14.96
CA LEU A 400 -20.52 16.17 -13.89
C LEU A 400 -21.83 16.26 -13.11
N ASP A 401 -22.94 16.01 -13.79
CA ASP A 401 -24.29 16.06 -13.23
C ASP A 401 -24.79 14.66 -12.80
N ASP A 402 -23.91 13.66 -12.75
CA ASP A 402 -24.28 12.30 -12.37
C ASP A 402 -24.66 12.19 -10.89
N GLN A 403 -25.63 11.31 -10.57
CA GLN A 403 -26.06 11.06 -9.21
C GLN A 403 -24.96 10.38 -8.34
N ASP A 404 -24.10 9.56 -8.97
CA ASP A 404 -23.00 8.88 -8.29
C ASP A 404 -21.80 9.84 -8.04
N PRO A 405 -21.47 10.16 -6.78
CA PRO A 405 -20.35 11.06 -6.46
C PRO A 405 -19.01 10.59 -7.04
N SER A 406 -18.82 9.28 -7.18
CA SER A 406 -17.58 8.72 -7.72
C SER A 406 -17.45 8.95 -9.22
N LEU A 407 -18.57 8.99 -9.96
CA LEU A 407 -18.59 9.35 -11.38
C LEU A 407 -18.38 10.85 -11.58
N ARG A 408 -18.98 11.70 -10.74
CA ARG A 408 -18.69 13.15 -10.75
C ARG A 408 -17.21 13.44 -10.50
N ALA A 409 -16.62 12.78 -9.49
CA ALA A 409 -15.19 12.94 -9.18
C ALA A 409 -14.29 12.47 -10.33
N LEU A 410 -14.64 11.34 -10.96
CA LEU A 410 -13.96 10.82 -12.14
C LEU A 410 -14.03 11.79 -13.33
N ALA A 411 -15.20 12.35 -13.59
CA ALA A 411 -15.43 13.36 -14.63
C ALA A 411 -14.62 14.62 -14.38
N GLY A 412 -14.68 15.19 -13.17
CA GLY A 412 -13.92 16.37 -12.80
C GLY A 412 -12.40 16.15 -12.90
N SER A 413 -11.90 14.94 -12.56
CA SER A 413 -10.50 14.59 -12.76
C SER A 413 -10.12 14.51 -14.23
N ALA A 414 -10.96 13.89 -15.06
CA ALA A 414 -10.73 13.77 -16.49
C ALA A 414 -10.70 15.15 -17.18
N ILE A 415 -11.65 16.04 -16.84
CA ILE A 415 -11.71 17.41 -17.37
C ILE A 415 -10.46 18.21 -17.02
N ARG A 416 -9.96 18.11 -15.77
CA ARG A 416 -8.72 18.80 -15.37
C ARG A 416 -7.48 18.30 -16.08
N GLN A 417 -7.49 17.06 -16.55
CA GLN A 417 -6.39 16.43 -17.30
C GLN A 417 -6.58 16.50 -18.81
N TRP A 418 -7.78 16.95 -19.25
CA TRP A 418 -8.09 17.02 -20.67
C TRP A 418 -7.21 18.03 -21.39
N GLU A 419 -6.73 17.63 -22.57
CA GLU A 419 -5.97 18.51 -23.47
C GLU A 419 -6.63 18.50 -24.84
N PRO A 420 -6.72 19.69 -25.48
CA PRO A 420 -7.23 19.80 -26.85
C PRO A 420 -6.37 18.97 -27.82
N SER A 421 -7.01 18.17 -28.66
CA SER A 421 -6.32 17.49 -29.76
C SER A 421 -6.06 18.48 -30.88
N VAL A 422 -4.83 18.52 -31.39
CA VAL A 422 -4.41 19.42 -32.49
C VAL A 422 -5.01 18.99 -33.82
N GLU A 423 -5.36 17.71 -33.98
CA GLU A 423 -5.82 17.13 -35.26
C GLU A 423 -7.37 16.94 -35.34
N GLY A 424 -8.08 17.26 -34.27
CA GLY A 424 -9.53 17.05 -34.20
C GLY A 424 -10.33 18.19 -34.85
N HIS A 425 -11.05 17.90 -35.93
CA HIS A 425 -12.12 18.78 -36.43
C HIS A 425 -13.26 18.76 -35.40
N HIS A 426 -13.44 19.82 -34.67
CA HIS A 426 -14.54 20.01 -33.73
C HIS A 426 -15.26 21.34 -34.02
N ASP A 427 -16.54 21.40 -33.75
CA ASP A 427 -17.28 22.65 -33.83
C ASP A 427 -16.79 23.57 -32.68
N PRO A 428 -16.23 24.73 -33.02
CA PRO A 428 -15.75 25.70 -32.03
C PRO A 428 -16.84 26.15 -31.04
N ALA A 429 -18.08 26.28 -31.52
CA ALA A 429 -19.20 26.69 -30.70
C ALA A 429 -19.57 25.62 -29.66
N GLU A 430 -19.58 24.36 -30.08
CA GLU A 430 -19.81 23.24 -29.17
C GLU A 430 -18.70 23.13 -28.10
N LEU A 431 -17.44 23.23 -28.51
CA LEU A 431 -16.30 23.17 -27.59
C LEU A 431 -16.35 24.29 -26.55
N ASP A 432 -16.66 25.52 -26.98
CA ASP A 432 -16.83 26.63 -26.06
C ASP A 432 -17.98 26.41 -25.06
N ALA A 433 -19.10 25.87 -25.54
CA ALA A 433 -20.24 25.53 -24.68
C ALA A 433 -19.87 24.45 -23.64
N LEU A 434 -19.08 23.44 -24.01
CA LEU A 434 -18.60 22.41 -23.09
C LEU A 434 -17.64 22.98 -22.04
N LEU A 435 -16.69 23.83 -22.45
CA LEU A 435 -15.75 24.48 -21.53
C LEU A 435 -16.47 25.45 -20.58
N ASN A 436 -17.52 26.12 -21.03
CA ASN A 436 -18.35 26.99 -20.18
C ASN A 436 -19.03 26.20 -19.05
N ARG A 437 -19.41 24.97 -19.26
CA ARG A 437 -19.98 24.10 -18.21
C ARG A 437 -18.93 23.66 -17.18
N CYS A 438 -17.66 23.80 -17.48
CA CYS A 438 -16.55 23.34 -16.65
C CYS A 438 -15.82 24.48 -15.91
N THR A 439 -16.28 25.74 -16.02
CA THR A 439 -15.59 26.93 -15.47
C THR A 439 -15.24 26.80 -13.98
N HIS A 440 -16.11 26.18 -13.19
CA HIS A 440 -15.92 25.95 -11.75
C HIS A 440 -14.77 24.97 -11.42
N LEU A 441 -14.21 24.27 -12.40
CA LEU A 441 -13.11 23.31 -12.22
C LEU A 441 -11.73 23.91 -12.51
N PHE A 442 -11.67 25.13 -13.05
CA PHE A 442 -10.45 25.78 -13.51
C PHE A 442 -10.30 27.19 -12.96
N SER A 443 -9.06 27.67 -12.83
CA SER A 443 -8.82 29.10 -12.76
C SER A 443 -9.06 29.74 -14.12
N GLU A 444 -9.37 31.04 -14.13
CA GLU A 444 -9.60 31.80 -15.35
C GLU A 444 -8.43 31.69 -16.34
N TYR A 445 -7.21 31.78 -15.84
CA TYR A 445 -5.98 31.61 -16.64
C TYR A 445 -5.92 30.24 -17.34
N VAL A 446 -6.22 29.14 -16.61
CA VAL A 446 -6.19 27.79 -17.17
C VAL A 446 -7.25 27.64 -18.24
N LEU A 447 -8.44 28.18 -18.02
CA LEU A 447 -9.55 28.14 -18.97
C LEU A 447 -9.22 28.90 -20.25
N LEU A 448 -8.66 30.11 -20.14
CA LEU A 448 -8.18 30.91 -21.29
C LEU A 448 -7.09 30.18 -22.08
N ARG A 449 -6.15 29.55 -21.38
CA ARG A 449 -5.10 28.75 -22.02
C ARG A 449 -5.66 27.53 -22.77
N LEU A 450 -6.64 26.82 -22.20
CA LEU A 450 -7.29 25.69 -22.85
C LEU A 450 -8.04 26.14 -24.10
N ARG A 451 -8.81 27.23 -24.01
CA ARG A 451 -9.51 27.84 -25.16
C ARG A 451 -8.55 28.21 -26.28
N TRP A 452 -7.48 28.93 -25.95
CA TRP A 452 -6.46 29.32 -26.92
C TRP A 452 -5.79 28.12 -27.60
N ARG A 453 -5.42 27.07 -26.81
CA ARG A 453 -4.84 25.83 -27.37
C ARG A 453 -5.84 25.07 -28.25
N ALA A 454 -7.11 25.21 -28.00
CA ALA A 454 -8.21 24.63 -28.77
C ALA A 454 -8.62 25.48 -30.00
N GLY A 455 -7.91 26.57 -30.28
CA GLY A 455 -8.20 27.47 -31.42
C GLY A 455 -9.42 28.39 -31.21
N LEU A 456 -9.91 28.50 -29.98
CA LEU A 456 -11.00 29.41 -29.62
C LEU A 456 -10.46 30.84 -29.38
N PRO A 457 -11.28 31.92 -29.60
CA PRO A 457 -10.85 33.30 -29.36
C PRO A 457 -10.52 33.54 -27.88
N GLY A 458 -9.47 34.29 -27.63
CA GLY A 458 -8.99 34.66 -26.28
C GLY A 458 -7.58 34.15 -26.01
N ARG A 459 -6.58 35.04 -26.17
CA ARG A 459 -5.18 34.72 -25.81
C ARG A 459 -4.98 34.91 -24.30
N PRO A 460 -4.40 33.97 -23.57
CA PRO A 460 -4.04 34.19 -22.18
C PRO A 460 -2.98 35.28 -22.10
N PRO A 461 -2.99 36.17 -21.05
CA PRO A 461 -1.94 37.14 -20.84
C PRO A 461 -0.58 36.42 -20.74
N ALA A 462 0.46 37.04 -21.29
CA ALA A 462 1.81 36.50 -21.20
C ALA A 462 2.21 36.38 -19.72
N VAL A 463 2.82 35.28 -19.34
CA VAL A 463 3.38 35.10 -17.99
C VAL A 463 4.51 36.11 -17.82
N GLY A 464 4.24 37.27 -17.22
CA GLY A 464 5.20 38.36 -17.05
C GLY A 464 4.64 39.79 -16.95
N GLU A 465 3.31 39.99 -17.20
CA GLU A 465 2.75 41.37 -17.23
C GLU A 465 1.87 41.72 -16.01
N THR A 466 2.12 41.16 -14.85
CA THR A 466 1.59 41.76 -13.60
C THR A 466 2.77 42.34 -12.85
N GLY A 467 2.87 43.68 -13.00
CA GLY A 467 4.01 44.49 -12.64
C GLY A 467 4.28 44.62 -11.15
N THR A 468 5.37 45.05 -10.94
CA THR A 468 6.07 46.13 -10.23
C THR A 468 7.33 45.66 -9.52
N ALA A 469 8.42 46.16 -10.04
CA ALA A 469 9.68 46.58 -9.39
C ALA A 469 10.03 45.96 -8.02
N GLY A 470 11.05 45.10 -8.07
CA GLY A 470 11.91 44.70 -6.95
C GLY A 470 13.21 44.17 -7.55
N GLU A 471 14.33 44.76 -7.20
CA GLU A 471 15.67 44.64 -7.79
C GLU A 471 16.26 43.22 -7.85
N PRO A 472 17.34 43.01 -8.67
CA PRO A 472 17.74 41.67 -9.10
C PRO A 472 18.70 41.00 -8.12
N GLY A 473 18.30 39.86 -7.62
CA GLY A 473 19.19 38.89 -6.96
C GLY A 473 19.66 37.84 -7.96
N THR A 474 20.96 37.67 -8.04
CA THR A 474 21.75 36.78 -8.90
C THR A 474 21.20 35.35 -9.04
N ALA A 475 21.08 34.90 -10.29
CA ALA A 475 20.73 33.55 -10.68
C ALA A 475 21.92 32.57 -10.50
N PRO A 476 21.68 31.32 -10.14
CA PRO A 476 22.61 30.24 -10.42
C PRO A 476 22.28 29.54 -11.76
N GLU A 477 23.33 29.13 -12.45
CA GLU A 477 23.35 28.54 -13.78
C GLU A 477 22.67 27.15 -13.85
N PRO A 478 22.22 26.68 -15.04
CA PRO A 478 21.52 25.44 -15.22
C PRO A 478 22.47 24.25 -15.38
N GLY A 479 22.40 23.31 -14.44
CA GLY A 479 23.06 22.00 -14.51
C GLY A 479 22.31 21.00 -15.39
N ALA A 480 23.02 20.47 -16.34
CA ALA A 480 22.95 19.26 -17.15
C ALA A 480 21.72 18.36 -17.12
N ALA A 481 21.19 18.13 -18.32
CA ALA A 481 20.20 17.11 -18.69
C ALA A 481 20.66 15.68 -18.37
N VAL A 482 19.84 14.93 -17.62
CA VAL A 482 19.99 13.49 -17.43
C VAL A 482 19.16 12.76 -18.47
N ARG A 483 19.82 12.00 -19.34
CA ARG A 483 19.21 11.13 -20.34
C ARG A 483 18.65 9.87 -19.67
N HIS A 484 17.38 9.58 -19.92
CA HIS A 484 16.80 8.27 -19.59
C HIS A 484 17.34 7.20 -20.54
N ALA A 485 18.10 6.27 -19.99
CA ALA A 485 18.45 5.01 -20.67
C ALA A 485 17.49 3.91 -20.19
N ASN A 486 16.69 3.38 -21.11
CA ASN A 486 15.96 2.13 -20.94
C ASN A 486 16.95 0.98 -20.81
N SER A 487 17.00 0.31 -19.66
CA SER A 487 17.73 -0.94 -19.47
C SER A 487 16.75 -2.00 -18.95
N THR A 488 16.40 -2.93 -19.82
CA THR A 488 15.73 -4.19 -19.48
C THR A 488 16.76 -5.14 -18.87
N ALA A 489 16.70 -5.35 -17.55
CA ALA A 489 17.44 -6.42 -16.87
C ALA A 489 16.44 -7.34 -16.10
N PRO A 490 16.74 -8.67 -16.01
CA PRO A 490 15.82 -9.64 -15.40
C PRO A 490 15.69 -9.46 -13.88
N PRO A 491 14.64 -10.01 -13.25
CA PRO A 491 14.34 -9.76 -11.84
C PRO A 491 15.42 -10.32 -10.94
N ARG A 492 16.16 -9.43 -10.30
CA ARG A 492 17.16 -9.73 -9.28
C ARG A 492 16.47 -10.10 -7.96
N CYS A 493 17.08 -11.05 -7.27
CA CYS A 493 16.80 -11.52 -5.92
C CYS A 493 16.14 -10.48 -4.98
N SER A 494 15.15 -10.99 -4.22
CA SER A 494 14.33 -10.31 -3.21
C SER A 494 15.00 -9.10 -2.53
N PRO A 495 14.38 -7.90 -2.58
CA PRO A 495 14.89 -6.69 -1.94
C PRO A 495 15.04 -6.82 -0.42
N LEU A 496 14.40 -7.80 0.21
CA LEU A 496 14.48 -8.09 1.64
C LEU A 496 15.88 -8.57 2.08
N ARG A 497 16.52 -9.45 1.30
CA ARG A 497 17.92 -9.85 1.60
C ARG A 497 18.88 -8.67 1.50
N ALA A 498 18.61 -7.70 0.62
CA ALA A 498 19.41 -6.49 0.51
C ALA A 498 19.14 -5.53 1.68
N ILE A 499 17.88 -5.39 2.12
CA ILE A 499 17.50 -4.53 3.25
C ILE A 499 18.02 -5.10 4.57
N ILE A 500 17.87 -6.41 4.81
CA ILE A 500 18.39 -7.07 6.02
C ILE A 500 19.92 -7.06 6.00
N ARG A 501 20.59 -7.35 4.86
CA ARG A 501 22.05 -7.26 4.74
C ARG A 501 22.58 -5.82 4.79
N ALA A 502 21.86 -4.84 4.29
CA ALA A 502 22.23 -3.43 4.42
C ALA A 502 22.03 -2.92 5.84
N TRP A 503 20.99 -3.40 6.53
CA TRP A 503 20.75 -3.10 7.92
C TRP A 503 21.82 -3.76 8.82
N VAL A 504 22.11 -5.07 8.62
CA VAL A 504 23.18 -5.80 9.32
C VAL A 504 24.57 -5.22 9.04
N ARG A 505 24.86 -4.77 7.82
CA ARG A 505 26.15 -4.12 7.51
C ARG A 505 26.29 -2.72 8.11
N ARG A 506 25.20 -1.96 8.26
CA ARG A 506 25.23 -0.65 8.94
C ARG A 506 25.35 -0.77 10.44
N THR A 507 25.02 -1.94 11.04
CA THR A 507 25.17 -2.19 12.47
C THR A 507 26.50 -2.83 12.83
N ASN A 508 27.31 -3.27 11.84
CA ASN A 508 28.63 -3.89 12.02
C ASN A 508 29.76 -3.03 11.44
N ALA A 509 29.51 -1.80 10.99
CA ALA A 509 30.49 -0.76 10.64
C ALA A 509 30.32 0.43 11.60
#